data_283a8666113bdc5c8e35c595e5332fbc
#
_entry.id   283a8666113bdc5c8e35c595e5332fbc
#
_cell.length_a   1.000
_cell.length_b   1.000
_cell.length_c   1.000
_cell.angle_alpha   90.00
_cell.angle_beta   90.00
_cell.angle_gamma   90.00
#
_symmetry.space_group_name_H-M   'P 1'
#
loop_
_entity.id
_entity.type
_entity.pdbx_description
1 polymer ?
#
loop_
_entity_poly.entity_id
_entity_poly.type
_entity_poly.pdbx_seq_one_letter_code
_entity_poly.pdbx_strand_id
1 'polypeptide(L)' 'MADTTLGKIQQIVADQLGIEAEKVLPGSNFTKELGADSLDVVELVMAFEEAFEIDIDDDAAGKITTVQDALDYIDANK' A
#
# COMPACT_ATOMS: atom_id res chain seq x y z
N MET A 1 14.85 1.96 9.32
CA MET A 1 15.27 0.66 8.79
C MET A 1 14.37 0.28 7.63
N ALA A 2 14.96 -0.18 6.55
CA ALA A 2 14.21 -0.50 5.34
C ALA A 2 13.30 -1.71 5.48
N ASP A 3 13.49 -2.51 6.53
CA ASP A 3 12.74 -3.73 6.75
C ASP A 3 11.51 -3.54 7.66
N THR A 4 11.16 -2.30 7.96
CA THR A 4 9.91 -2.05 8.67
C THR A 4 8.73 -2.27 7.72
N THR A 5 7.56 -2.55 8.28
CA THR A 5 6.35 -2.72 7.47
C THR A 5 6.07 -1.46 6.64
N LEU A 6 6.16 -0.30 7.27
CA LEU A 6 5.95 0.96 6.56
C LEU A 6 6.98 1.14 5.44
N GLY A 7 8.24 0.84 5.71
CA GLY A 7 9.28 0.96 4.69
C GLY A 7 9.01 0.08 3.48
N LYS A 8 8.56 -1.15 3.71
CA LYS A 8 8.21 -2.05 2.62
C LYS A 8 7.02 -1.55 1.82
N ILE A 9 6.00 -1.01 2.51
CA ILE A 9 4.83 -0.43 1.83
C ILE A 9 5.27 0.74 0.96
N GLN A 10 6.11 1.63 1.50
CA GLN A 10 6.60 2.78 0.75
C GLN A 10 7.34 2.34 -0.52
N GLN A 11 8.18 1.33 -0.42
CA GLN A 11 8.92 0.84 -1.56
C GLN A 11 8.00 0.23 -2.61
N ILE A 12 7.02 -0.56 -2.18
CA ILE A 12 6.06 -1.20 -3.08
C ILE A 12 5.24 -0.13 -3.82
N VAL A 13 4.74 0.85 -3.10
CA VAL A 13 3.94 1.93 -3.69
C VAL A 13 4.80 2.73 -4.67
N ALA A 14 6.02 3.05 -4.29
CA ALA A 14 6.92 3.79 -5.16
C ALA A 14 7.18 3.05 -6.46
N ASP A 15 7.41 1.75 -6.38
CA ASP A 15 7.67 0.92 -7.56
C ASP A 15 6.44 0.83 -8.46
N GLN A 16 5.26 0.65 -7.88
CA GLN A 16 4.04 0.50 -8.66
C GLN A 16 3.59 1.80 -9.32
N LEU A 17 3.75 2.91 -8.63
CA LEU A 17 3.27 4.20 -9.13
C LEU A 17 4.37 5.00 -9.84
N GLY A 18 5.60 4.55 -9.78
CA GLY A 18 6.71 5.26 -10.41
C GLY A 18 7.05 6.57 -9.73
N ILE A 19 6.93 6.63 -8.42
CA ILE A 19 7.23 7.82 -7.62
C ILE A 19 8.32 7.49 -6.61
N GLU A 20 8.83 8.52 -5.97
CA GLU A 20 9.85 8.35 -4.93
C GLU A 20 9.20 7.84 -3.63
N ALA A 21 9.88 6.90 -2.98
CA ALA A 21 9.38 6.35 -1.72
C ALA A 21 9.20 7.44 -0.66
N GLU A 22 10.00 8.48 -0.70
CA GLU A 22 9.91 9.60 0.23
C GLU A 22 8.58 10.33 0.14
N LYS A 23 7.89 10.24 -0.99
CA LYS A 23 6.59 10.88 -1.18
C LYS A 23 5.44 10.04 -0.66
N VAL A 24 5.71 8.80 -0.31
CA VAL A 24 4.69 7.88 0.21
C VAL A 24 4.61 8.06 1.73
N LEU A 25 3.75 8.95 2.16
CA LEU A 25 3.60 9.28 3.58
C LEU A 25 2.44 8.50 4.19
N PRO A 26 2.49 8.21 5.50
CA PRO A 26 1.39 7.46 6.14
C PRO A 26 0.01 8.05 5.93
N GLY A 27 -0.09 9.38 5.89
CA GLY A 27 -1.37 10.06 5.67
C GLY A 27 -1.77 10.22 4.21
N SER A 28 -0.92 9.79 3.27
CA SER A 28 -1.22 9.98 1.85
C SER A 28 -2.33 9.05 1.38
N ASN A 29 -3.25 9.60 0.60
CA ASN A 29 -4.32 8.84 -0.03
C ASN A 29 -3.80 8.35 -1.38
N PHE A 30 -3.98 7.07 -1.66
CA PHE A 30 -3.45 6.48 -2.89
C PHE A 30 -4.00 7.14 -4.14
N THR A 31 -5.29 7.47 -4.16
CA THR A 31 -5.90 8.03 -5.35
C THR A 31 -5.80 9.55 -5.41
N LYS A 32 -5.97 10.23 -4.29
CA LYS A 32 -6.02 11.69 -4.27
C LYS A 32 -4.64 12.34 -4.26
N GLU A 33 -3.73 11.77 -3.52
CA GLU A 33 -2.40 12.38 -3.32
C GLU A 33 -1.31 11.71 -4.12
N LEU A 34 -1.40 10.40 -4.31
CA LEU A 34 -0.39 9.65 -5.04
C LEU A 34 -0.79 9.39 -6.50
N GLY A 35 -2.02 9.73 -6.86
CA GLY A 35 -2.46 9.65 -8.25
C GLY A 35 -2.78 8.26 -8.77
N ALA A 36 -2.99 7.29 -7.89
CA ALA A 36 -3.35 5.94 -8.30
C ALA A 36 -4.81 5.90 -8.74
N ASP A 37 -5.08 5.22 -9.85
CA ASP A 37 -6.45 4.96 -10.26
C ASP A 37 -6.91 3.59 -9.72
N SER A 38 -8.12 3.17 -10.10
CA SER A 38 -8.68 1.91 -9.60
C SER A 38 -7.81 0.70 -9.93
N LEU A 39 -7.25 0.68 -11.12
CA LEU A 39 -6.38 -0.42 -11.54
C LEU A 39 -5.08 -0.42 -10.76
N ASP A 40 -4.52 0.76 -10.53
CA ASP A 40 -3.29 0.89 -9.74
C ASP A 40 -3.52 0.39 -8.31
N VAL A 41 -4.67 0.71 -7.72
CA VAL A 41 -5.00 0.25 -6.38
C VAL A 41 -5.08 -1.27 -6.33
N VAL A 42 -5.72 -1.89 -7.32
CA VAL A 42 -5.79 -3.35 -7.40
C VAL A 42 -4.39 -3.97 -7.47
N GLU A 43 -3.53 -3.39 -8.29
CA GLU A 43 -2.15 -3.88 -8.41
C GLU A 43 -1.37 -3.70 -7.11
N LEU A 44 -1.58 -2.58 -6.41
CA LEU A 44 -0.95 -2.35 -5.11
C LEU A 44 -1.38 -3.42 -4.10
N VAL A 45 -2.67 -3.73 -4.04
CA VAL A 45 -3.19 -4.74 -3.14
C VAL A 45 -2.54 -6.09 -3.44
N MET A 46 -2.46 -6.47 -4.70
CA MET A 46 -1.83 -7.73 -5.09
C MET A 46 -0.36 -7.75 -4.71
N ALA A 47 0.34 -6.64 -4.90
CA ALA A 47 1.74 -6.56 -4.52
C ALA A 47 1.94 -6.71 -3.01
N PHE A 48 1.05 -6.11 -2.23
CA PHE A 48 1.09 -6.27 -0.77
C PHE A 48 0.85 -7.71 -0.36
N GLU A 49 -0.11 -8.38 -1.00
CA GLU A 49 -0.39 -9.79 -0.70
C GLU A 49 0.84 -10.66 -0.93
N GLU A 50 1.53 -10.45 -2.02
CA GLU A 50 2.73 -11.21 -2.35
C GLU A 50 3.89 -10.87 -1.41
N ALA A 51 4.10 -9.59 -1.15
CA ALA A 51 5.24 -9.15 -0.36
C ALA A 51 5.14 -9.55 1.11
N PHE A 52 3.93 -9.55 1.66
CA PHE A 52 3.70 -9.84 3.07
C PHE A 52 3.09 -11.21 3.31
N GLU A 53 2.81 -11.93 2.25
CA GLU A 53 2.26 -13.29 2.30
C GLU A 53 0.95 -13.34 3.10
N ILE A 54 0.06 -12.42 2.79
CA ILE A 54 -1.27 -12.31 3.41
C ILE A 54 -2.34 -12.28 2.33
N ASP A 55 -3.58 -12.53 2.73
CA ASP A 55 -4.73 -12.42 1.84
C ASP A 55 -5.50 -11.14 2.15
N ILE A 56 -5.78 -10.36 1.12
CA ILE A 56 -6.58 -9.15 1.24
C ILE A 56 -7.80 -9.33 0.35
N ASP A 57 -8.97 -9.52 0.96
CA ASP A 57 -10.19 -9.71 0.18
C ASP A 57 -10.68 -8.37 -0.39
N ASP A 58 -11.68 -8.46 -1.28
CA ASP A 58 -12.19 -7.27 -1.96
C ASP A 58 -12.77 -6.24 -1.00
N ASP A 59 -13.43 -6.70 0.06
CA ASP A 59 -13.99 -5.80 1.06
C ASP A 59 -12.89 -5.03 1.78
N ALA A 60 -11.85 -5.74 2.18
CA ALA A 60 -10.71 -5.11 2.86
C ALA A 60 -9.98 -4.16 1.92
N ALA A 61 -9.79 -4.57 0.67
CA ALA A 61 -9.12 -3.73 -0.32
C ALA A 61 -9.89 -2.42 -0.53
N GLY A 62 -11.21 -2.49 -0.53
CA GLY A 62 -12.04 -1.30 -0.68
C GLY A 62 -11.92 -0.30 0.48
N LYS A 63 -11.46 -0.77 1.63
CA LYS A 63 -11.28 0.08 2.81
C LYS A 63 -9.87 0.64 2.92
N ILE A 64 -8.95 0.13 2.12
CA ILE A 64 -7.56 0.61 2.12
C ILE A 64 -7.48 1.79 1.16
N THR A 65 -7.60 3.00 1.70
CA THR A 65 -7.56 4.22 0.89
C THR A 65 -6.31 5.05 1.12
N THR A 66 -5.66 4.88 2.27
CA THR A 66 -4.43 5.61 2.58
C THR A 66 -3.31 4.61 2.89
N VAL A 67 -2.08 5.12 2.91
CA VAL A 67 -0.92 4.31 3.30
C VAL A 67 -1.09 3.79 4.72
N GLN A 68 -1.64 4.62 5.61
CA GLN A 68 -1.87 4.20 7.00
C GLN A 68 -2.88 3.05 7.07
N ASP A 69 -3.94 3.11 6.25
CA ASP A 69 -4.92 2.01 6.20
C ASP A 69 -4.25 0.70 5.79
N ALA A 70 -3.37 0.76 4.81
CA ALA A 70 -2.65 -0.43 4.37
C ALA A 70 -1.74 -0.95 5.48
N LEU A 71 -1.04 -0.05 6.15
CA LEU A 71 -0.14 -0.41 7.25
C LEU A 71 -0.92 -1.10 8.37
N ASP A 72 -2.05 -0.52 8.77
CA ASP A 72 -2.87 -1.07 9.83
C ASP A 72 -3.38 -2.46 9.48
N TYR A 73 -3.86 -2.64 8.26
CA TYR A 73 -4.37 -3.94 7.82
C TYR A 73 -3.27 -5.00 7.82
N ILE A 74 -2.12 -4.65 7.28
CA ILE A 74 -1.00 -5.59 7.18
C ILE A 74 -0.49 -5.96 8.57
N ASP A 75 -0.35 -4.99 9.46
CA ASP A 75 0.09 -5.26 10.83
C ASP A 75 -0.88 -6.17 11.57
N ALA A 76 -2.16 -6.04 11.31
CA ALA A 76 -3.18 -6.87 11.96
C ALA A 76 -3.20 -8.31 11.43
N ASN A 77 -2.64 -8.54 10.24
CA ASN A 77 -2.73 -9.83 9.56
C ASN A 77 -1.41 -10.58 9.38
N LYS A 78 -0.32 -10.00 9.82
CA LYS A 78 0.96 -10.72 9.68
C LYS A 78 1.32 -11.57 10.90
#